data_2f2ad0328083893b041f178c665d559b
#
_entry.id   2f2ad0328083893b041f178c665d559b
#
_cell.length_a   1.000
_cell.length_b   1.000
_cell.length_c   1.000
_cell.angle_alpha   90.00
_cell.angle_beta   90.00
_cell.angle_gamma   90.00
#
_symmetry.space_group_name_H-M   'P 1'
#
loop_
_entity.id
_entity.type
_entity.pdbx_description
1 polymer ?
#
loop_
_entity_poly.entity_id
_entity_poly.type
_entity_poly.pdbx_seq_one_letter_code
_entity_poly.pdbx_strand_id
1 'polypeptide(L)'
;MKIIADSGSTKTKFALVEGGAVEYVHTDGINPYYQCVEDIVSTLKVQLLPKIAEPENVNYIEFYGAGCGPADKIAIVRDALQSVFLYAAIIVSSDLLGAAKALCGVEAGIACILGTGSNSCYYDGEKIVQNVSPLGYILGDEGSGAVLGKLLVADILKKQAPKTVRDKFFAKYSYTSADIIDRVYRKPFPNRFLASFAPFLSENIDVTYCHSLVYDSLKSFIERNLRQYPAGLPVHFTGSVAYYFRAILEEAITASGLKLGKIVREPIELLV
;
A
#
# COMPACT_ATOMS: atom_id res chain seq x y z
N MET A 1 23.35 -13.93 4.74
CA MET A 1 22.42 -13.07 4.00
C MET A 1 21.22 -12.72 4.87
N LYS A 2 20.77 -11.44 4.89
CA LYS A 2 19.50 -10.97 5.49
C LYS A 2 18.49 -10.66 4.38
N ILE A 3 17.22 -10.96 4.59
CA ILE A 3 16.12 -10.58 3.70
C ILE A 3 15.19 -9.64 4.45
N ILE A 4 14.81 -8.53 3.82
CA ILE A 4 13.72 -7.65 4.27
C ILE A 4 12.64 -7.68 3.20
N ALA A 5 11.38 -7.80 3.59
CA ALA A 5 10.26 -7.82 2.66
C ALA A 5 9.22 -6.76 3.03
N ASP A 6 8.75 -6.02 2.02
CA ASP A 6 7.59 -5.15 2.08
C ASP A 6 6.52 -5.69 1.12
N SER A 7 5.43 -6.19 1.67
CA SER A 7 4.39 -6.89 0.93
C SER A 7 3.05 -6.17 1.01
N GLY A 8 2.68 -5.54 -0.10
CA GLY A 8 1.33 -5.06 -0.31
C GLY A 8 0.41 -6.13 -0.92
N SER A 9 -0.86 -5.79 -1.07
CA SER A 9 -1.84 -6.71 -1.68
C SER A 9 -1.56 -7.07 -3.13
N THR A 10 -0.76 -6.28 -3.87
CA THR A 10 -0.55 -6.46 -5.31
C THR A 10 0.83 -7.00 -5.64
N LYS A 11 1.86 -6.56 -4.93
CA LYS A 11 3.26 -6.94 -5.13
C LYS A 11 3.97 -7.03 -3.80
N THR A 12 5.02 -7.86 -3.75
CA THR A 12 6.01 -7.89 -2.67
C THR A 12 7.36 -7.48 -3.22
N LYS A 13 8.07 -6.60 -2.52
CA LYS A 13 9.45 -6.24 -2.78
C LYS A 13 10.33 -6.84 -1.68
N PHE A 14 11.32 -7.60 -2.09
CA PHE A 14 12.34 -8.16 -1.21
C PHE A 14 13.65 -7.42 -1.41
N ALA A 15 14.32 -7.05 -0.30
CA ALA A 15 15.69 -6.58 -0.29
C ALA A 15 16.57 -7.72 0.22
N LEU A 16 17.46 -8.22 -0.64
CA LEU A 16 18.48 -9.20 -0.33
C LEU A 16 19.73 -8.45 0.10
N VAL A 17 20.11 -8.56 1.37
CA VAL A 17 21.22 -7.79 1.96
C VAL A 17 22.36 -8.72 2.31
N GLU A 18 23.51 -8.52 1.67
CA GLU A 18 24.71 -9.32 1.90
C GLU A 18 25.97 -8.48 1.73
N GLY A 19 26.88 -8.52 2.72
CA GLY A 19 28.16 -7.80 2.65
C GLY A 19 28.06 -6.28 2.43
N GLY A 20 26.92 -5.68 2.78
CA GLY A 20 26.64 -4.25 2.54
C GLY A 20 26.04 -3.95 1.16
N ALA A 21 25.92 -4.94 0.28
CA ALA A 21 25.20 -4.80 -0.98
C ALA A 21 23.71 -5.12 -0.78
N VAL A 22 22.85 -4.46 -1.57
CA VAL A 22 21.40 -4.65 -1.56
C VAL A 22 20.92 -4.94 -2.97
N GLU A 23 20.29 -6.08 -3.17
CA GLU A 23 19.58 -6.43 -4.40
C GLU A 23 18.08 -6.45 -4.15
N TYR A 24 17.30 -5.91 -5.08
CA TYR A 24 15.85 -5.89 -4.96
C TYR A 24 15.20 -6.90 -5.91
N VAL A 25 14.32 -7.75 -5.36
CA VAL A 25 13.53 -8.72 -6.11
C VAL A 25 12.05 -8.42 -5.92
N HIS A 26 11.28 -8.52 -6.99
CA HIS A 26 9.82 -8.34 -6.96
C HIS A 26 9.12 -9.67 -7.22
N THR A 27 8.05 -9.91 -6.46
CA THR A 27 7.13 -11.03 -6.65
C THR A 27 5.69 -10.55 -6.62
N ASP A 28 4.75 -11.44 -6.88
CA ASP A 28 3.34 -11.23 -6.60
C ASP A 28 3.12 -10.92 -5.12
N GLY A 29 2.06 -10.17 -4.83
CA GLY A 29 1.72 -9.77 -3.46
C GLY A 29 1.36 -10.98 -2.60
N ILE A 30 1.92 -11.00 -1.38
CA ILE A 30 1.65 -12.03 -0.37
C ILE A 30 0.69 -11.43 0.66
N ASN A 31 -0.53 -12.03 0.75
CA ASN A 31 -1.54 -11.61 1.72
C ASN A 31 -2.28 -12.83 2.27
N PRO A 32 -2.13 -13.13 3.58
CA PRO A 32 -2.67 -14.34 4.20
C PRO A 32 -4.20 -14.35 4.38
N TYR A 33 -4.91 -13.28 3.99
CA TYR A 33 -6.36 -13.29 3.88
C TYR A 33 -6.87 -14.00 2.61
N TYR A 34 -6.02 -14.10 1.58
CA TYR A 34 -6.38 -14.62 0.27
C TYR A 34 -5.56 -15.83 -0.17
N GLN A 35 -4.49 -16.17 0.58
CA GLN A 35 -3.52 -17.21 0.24
C GLN A 35 -3.30 -18.13 1.42
N CYS A 36 -3.22 -19.43 1.17
CA CYS A 36 -2.76 -20.43 2.15
C CYS A 36 -1.22 -20.54 2.15
N VAL A 37 -0.67 -21.38 3.02
CA VAL A 37 0.77 -21.63 3.11
C VAL A 37 1.33 -22.09 1.77
N GLU A 38 0.66 -23.04 1.10
CA GLU A 38 1.07 -23.65 -0.16
C GLU A 38 1.14 -22.62 -1.31
N ASP A 39 0.18 -21.69 -1.37
CA ASP A 39 0.17 -20.60 -2.38
C ASP A 39 1.39 -19.70 -2.21
N ILE A 40 1.68 -19.31 -0.95
CA ILE A 40 2.82 -18.46 -0.63
C ILE A 40 4.14 -19.19 -0.93
N VAL A 41 4.26 -20.46 -0.53
CA VAL A 41 5.44 -21.30 -0.84
C VAL A 41 5.67 -21.39 -2.35
N SER A 42 4.59 -21.58 -3.13
CA SER A 42 4.68 -21.59 -4.59
C SER A 42 5.23 -20.28 -5.14
N THR A 43 4.71 -19.15 -4.67
CA THR A 43 5.20 -17.80 -5.05
C THR A 43 6.68 -17.64 -4.72
N LEU A 44 7.09 -18.01 -3.50
CA LEU A 44 8.49 -17.92 -3.06
C LEU A 44 9.42 -18.80 -3.90
N LYS A 45 9.02 -20.05 -4.16
CA LYS A 45 9.84 -21.01 -4.94
C LYS A 45 9.98 -20.62 -6.41
N VAL A 46 8.93 -20.05 -7.01
CA VAL A 46 8.93 -19.71 -8.44
C VAL A 46 9.56 -18.34 -8.69
N GLN A 47 9.31 -17.36 -7.81
CA GLN A 47 9.64 -15.97 -8.12
C GLN A 47 10.80 -15.40 -7.30
N LEU A 48 11.03 -15.87 -6.06
CA LEU A 48 12.11 -15.37 -5.19
C LEU A 48 13.32 -16.30 -5.19
N LEU A 49 13.12 -17.59 -4.92
CA LEU A 49 14.21 -18.55 -4.71
C LEU A 49 15.22 -18.62 -5.88
N PRO A 50 14.80 -18.55 -7.16
CA PRO A 50 15.75 -18.55 -8.28
C PRO A 50 16.66 -17.32 -8.36
N LYS A 51 16.41 -16.29 -7.55
CA LYS A 51 17.21 -15.06 -7.45
C LYS A 51 18.22 -15.10 -6.30
N ILE A 52 18.21 -16.16 -5.50
CA ILE A 52 19.09 -16.36 -4.35
C ILE A 52 20.04 -17.52 -4.66
N ALA A 53 21.33 -17.22 -4.82
CA ALA A 53 22.32 -18.23 -5.21
C ALA A 53 22.47 -19.35 -4.15
N GLU A 54 22.49 -18.97 -2.87
CA GLU A 54 22.71 -19.85 -1.73
C GLU A 54 21.61 -19.64 -0.67
N PRO A 55 20.39 -20.22 -0.88
CA PRO A 55 19.26 -20.04 0.03
C PRO A 55 19.52 -20.51 1.46
N GLU A 56 20.38 -21.48 1.65
CA GLU A 56 20.82 -22.01 2.95
C GLU A 56 21.61 -20.98 3.77
N ASN A 57 22.19 -19.96 3.13
CA ASN A 57 22.91 -18.87 3.79
C ASN A 57 21.99 -17.74 4.25
N VAL A 58 20.69 -17.81 3.96
CA VAL A 58 19.71 -16.88 4.52
C VAL A 58 19.51 -17.21 6.00
N ASN A 59 19.95 -16.31 6.88
CA ASN A 59 19.92 -16.52 8.33
C ASN A 59 18.89 -15.61 9.05
N TYR A 60 18.36 -14.58 8.38
CA TYR A 60 17.41 -13.67 8.99
C TYR A 60 16.43 -13.09 7.96
N ILE A 61 15.15 -13.11 8.28
CA ILE A 61 14.08 -12.55 7.44
C ILE A 61 13.18 -11.65 8.28
N GLU A 62 13.04 -10.41 7.85
CA GLU A 62 12.00 -9.48 8.32
C GLU A 62 10.96 -9.31 7.22
N PHE A 63 9.74 -9.77 7.48
CA PHE A 63 8.63 -9.66 6.55
C PHE A 63 7.57 -8.70 7.11
N TYR A 64 7.29 -7.63 6.38
CA TYR A 64 6.25 -6.67 6.67
C TYR A 64 5.15 -6.80 5.61
N GLY A 65 3.96 -7.29 6.01
CA GLY A 65 2.92 -7.64 5.05
C GLY A 65 1.54 -7.12 5.36
N ALA A 66 0.84 -6.69 4.28
CA ALA A 66 -0.58 -6.43 4.35
C ALA A 66 -1.33 -7.68 4.83
N GLY A 67 -2.22 -7.50 5.80
CA GLY A 67 -2.94 -8.60 6.42
C GLY A 67 -2.20 -9.34 7.54
N CYS A 68 -0.93 -9.05 7.80
CA CYS A 68 -0.13 -9.66 8.87
C CYS A 68 -0.32 -8.96 10.23
N GLY A 69 -1.56 -8.73 10.64
CA GLY A 69 -1.90 -8.20 11.96
C GLY A 69 -2.25 -9.30 12.96
N PRO A 70 -3.29 -10.13 12.71
CA PRO A 70 -3.68 -11.22 13.59
C PRO A 70 -2.65 -12.36 13.65
N ALA A 71 -2.53 -13.00 14.82
CA ALA A 71 -1.53 -14.04 15.06
C ALA A 71 -1.66 -15.27 14.11
N ASP A 72 -2.88 -15.66 13.76
CA ASP A 72 -3.16 -16.74 12.81
C ASP A 72 -2.69 -16.38 11.39
N LYS A 73 -2.80 -15.11 11.00
CA LYS A 73 -2.35 -14.61 9.69
C LYS A 73 -0.83 -14.49 9.63
N ILE A 74 -0.21 -14.06 10.72
CA ILE A 74 1.26 -14.06 10.89
C ILE A 74 1.81 -15.47 10.77
N ALA A 75 1.16 -16.47 11.38
CA ALA A 75 1.57 -17.86 11.35
C ALA A 75 1.61 -18.41 9.90
N ILE A 76 0.59 -18.15 9.08
CA ILE A 76 0.54 -18.59 7.69
C ILE A 76 1.78 -18.14 6.91
N VAL A 77 2.14 -16.86 7.02
CA VAL A 77 3.29 -16.29 6.30
C VAL A 77 4.61 -16.82 6.87
N ARG A 78 4.72 -16.89 8.20
CA ARG A 78 5.91 -17.42 8.86
C ARG A 78 6.16 -18.86 8.49
N ASP A 79 5.13 -19.72 8.52
CA ASP A 79 5.25 -21.15 8.20
C ASP A 79 5.64 -21.36 6.72
N ALA A 80 5.08 -20.54 5.82
CA ALA A 80 5.48 -20.55 4.42
C ALA A 80 6.96 -20.17 4.21
N LEU A 81 7.41 -19.08 4.84
CA LEU A 81 8.81 -18.64 4.79
C LEU A 81 9.75 -19.71 5.41
N GLN A 82 9.36 -20.28 6.58
CA GLN A 82 10.16 -21.28 7.28
C GLN A 82 10.32 -22.57 6.47
N SER A 83 9.31 -22.94 5.67
CA SER A 83 9.38 -24.13 4.81
C SER A 83 10.36 -23.99 3.63
N VAL A 84 10.67 -22.73 3.25
CA VAL A 84 11.60 -22.41 2.16
C VAL A 84 12.99 -22.07 2.70
N PHE A 85 13.08 -21.37 3.83
CA PHE A 85 14.31 -20.90 4.46
C PHE A 85 14.50 -21.56 5.83
N LEU A 86 14.93 -22.83 5.83
CA LEU A 86 14.92 -23.72 7.00
C LEU A 86 15.73 -23.18 8.19
N TYR A 87 16.82 -22.46 7.92
CA TYR A 87 17.77 -21.99 8.93
C TYR A 87 17.60 -20.53 9.32
N ALA A 88 16.65 -19.81 8.70
CA ALA A 88 16.46 -18.39 8.96
C ALA A 88 15.66 -18.15 10.25
N ALA A 89 16.08 -17.16 11.04
CA ALA A 89 15.22 -16.54 12.04
C ALA A 89 14.22 -15.63 11.33
N ILE A 90 12.90 -15.84 11.55
CA ILE A 90 11.85 -15.16 10.78
C ILE A 90 10.99 -14.33 11.70
N ILE A 91 10.89 -13.03 11.38
CA ILE A 91 9.97 -12.08 11.99
C ILE A 91 8.96 -11.66 10.94
N VAL A 92 7.67 -11.83 11.26
CA VAL A 92 6.55 -11.37 10.41
C VAL A 92 5.76 -10.33 11.18
N SER A 93 5.52 -9.19 10.55
CA SER A 93 4.78 -8.06 11.12
C SER A 93 3.86 -7.42 10.07
N SER A 94 2.98 -6.51 10.50
CA SER A 94 2.14 -5.77 9.57
C SER A 94 2.95 -4.81 8.70
N ASP A 95 2.48 -4.58 7.48
CA ASP A 95 2.98 -3.54 6.57
C ASP A 95 2.99 -2.15 7.22
N LEU A 96 2.00 -1.87 8.06
CA LEU A 96 1.90 -0.61 8.80
C LEU A 96 3.06 -0.42 9.79
N LEU A 97 3.50 -1.49 10.47
CA LEU A 97 4.68 -1.42 11.35
C LEU A 97 5.95 -1.21 10.53
N GLY A 98 6.08 -1.87 9.38
CA GLY A 98 7.19 -1.65 8.46
C GLY A 98 7.24 -0.20 7.97
N ALA A 99 6.09 0.34 7.55
CA ALA A 99 5.99 1.75 7.15
C ALA A 99 6.34 2.70 8.30
N ALA A 100 5.88 2.44 9.53
CA ALA A 100 6.17 3.27 10.70
C ALA A 100 7.67 3.29 11.02
N LYS A 101 8.32 2.14 11.08
CA LYS A 101 9.77 2.02 11.29
C LYS A 101 10.58 2.73 10.20
N ALA A 102 10.21 2.54 8.93
CA ALA A 102 10.87 3.18 7.81
C ALA A 102 10.75 4.71 7.83
N LEU A 103 9.56 5.22 8.10
CA LEU A 103 9.26 6.64 8.01
C LEU A 103 9.70 7.42 9.24
N CYS A 104 9.45 6.89 10.43
CA CYS A 104 9.69 7.57 11.70
C CYS A 104 11.06 7.22 12.31
N GLY A 105 11.63 6.04 11.99
CA GLY A 105 12.86 5.57 12.64
C GLY A 105 12.61 5.31 14.12
N VAL A 106 13.35 6.01 14.98
CA VAL A 106 13.23 5.97 16.43
C VAL A 106 12.44 7.16 17.01
N GLU A 107 11.90 8.01 16.15
CA GLU A 107 11.15 9.19 16.56
C GLU A 107 9.64 8.91 16.58
N ALA A 108 8.92 9.64 17.44
CA ALA A 108 7.46 9.59 17.43
C ALA A 108 6.88 10.30 16.21
N GLY A 109 5.87 9.71 15.57
CA GLY A 109 5.26 10.27 14.37
C GLY A 109 3.95 9.58 13.98
N ILE A 110 3.29 10.13 12.99
CA ILE A 110 2.13 9.51 12.35
C ILE A 110 2.62 8.93 11.03
N ALA A 111 2.48 7.62 10.84
CA ALA A 111 2.85 6.92 9.61
C ALA A 111 1.59 6.53 8.83
N CYS A 112 1.57 6.84 7.54
CA CYS A 112 0.44 6.61 6.64
C CYS A 112 0.87 5.82 5.42
N ILE A 113 0.06 4.85 5.02
CA ILE A 113 0.17 4.13 3.75
C ILE A 113 -0.97 4.61 2.85
N LEU A 114 -0.66 5.12 1.65
CA LEU A 114 -1.64 5.43 0.60
C LEU A 114 -1.23 4.68 -0.67
N GLY A 115 -1.82 3.50 -0.85
CA GLY A 115 -1.58 2.58 -1.96
C GLY A 115 -2.88 2.12 -2.59
N THR A 116 -3.02 0.82 -2.85
CA THR A 116 -4.28 0.20 -3.28
C THR A 116 -5.39 0.43 -2.24
N GLY A 117 -5.10 0.21 -0.95
CA GLY A 117 -5.87 0.65 0.20
C GLY A 117 -5.18 1.82 0.91
N SER A 118 -5.70 2.24 2.07
CA SER A 118 -5.03 3.20 2.95
C SER A 118 -4.96 2.67 4.38
N ASN A 119 -3.99 3.14 5.14
CA ASN A 119 -3.88 2.85 6.58
C ASN A 119 -3.06 3.95 7.25
N SER A 120 -3.16 4.08 8.58
CA SER A 120 -2.39 5.04 9.34
C SER A 120 -2.21 4.61 10.79
N CYS A 121 -1.16 5.08 11.45
CA CYS A 121 -0.96 4.86 12.88
C CYS A 121 -0.21 6.02 13.54
N TYR A 122 -0.40 6.13 14.85
CA TYR A 122 0.54 6.81 15.73
C TYR A 122 1.58 5.79 16.20
N TYR A 123 2.85 6.13 15.95
CA TYR A 123 4.03 5.37 16.32
C TYR A 123 4.84 6.18 17.34
N ASP A 124 5.26 5.56 18.46
CA ASP A 124 5.95 6.25 19.55
C ASP A 124 7.49 6.25 19.43
N GLY A 125 8.02 5.66 18.37
CA GLY A 125 9.45 5.42 18.15
C GLY A 125 9.85 3.95 18.39
N GLU A 126 8.96 3.14 18.94
CA GLU A 126 9.19 1.72 19.26
C GLU A 126 8.09 0.82 18.69
N LYS A 127 6.82 1.22 18.88
CA LYS A 127 5.63 0.44 18.53
C LYS A 127 4.48 1.32 18.04
N ILE A 128 3.51 0.68 17.40
CA ILE A 128 2.23 1.30 17.08
C ILE A 128 1.42 1.39 18.38
N VAL A 129 1.08 2.63 18.78
CA VAL A 129 0.29 2.92 19.99
C VAL A 129 -1.19 3.04 19.65
N GLN A 130 -1.51 3.62 18.46
CA GLN A 130 -2.87 3.81 18.01
C GLN A 130 -2.96 3.57 16.51
N ASN A 131 -4.01 2.88 16.07
CA ASN A 131 -4.34 2.69 14.67
C ASN A 131 -5.83 2.98 14.47
N VAL A 132 -6.15 3.91 13.59
CA VAL A 132 -7.51 4.11 13.11
C VAL A 132 -7.78 3.07 12.05
N SER A 133 -8.78 2.22 12.28
CA SER A 133 -9.09 1.10 11.38
C SER A 133 -9.42 1.59 9.97
N PRO A 134 -8.74 1.07 8.91
CA PRO A 134 -8.97 1.51 7.54
C PRO A 134 -10.31 1.05 6.95
N LEU A 135 -10.94 -0.01 7.49
CA LEU A 135 -12.24 -0.59 7.15
C LEU A 135 -12.39 -1.10 5.71
N GLY A 136 -11.35 -0.99 4.87
CA GLY A 136 -11.38 -1.40 3.46
C GLY A 136 -12.15 -0.44 2.54
N TYR A 137 -12.04 -0.62 1.24
CA TYR A 137 -12.50 0.34 0.21
C TYR A 137 -14.03 0.54 0.12
N ILE A 138 -14.83 -0.30 0.78
CA ILE A 138 -16.29 -0.14 0.84
C ILE A 138 -16.68 0.83 1.95
N LEU A 139 -16.13 0.65 3.16
CA LEU A 139 -16.50 1.39 4.37
C LEU A 139 -15.51 2.50 4.75
N GLY A 140 -14.31 2.48 4.18
CA GLY A 140 -13.20 3.39 4.49
C GLY A 140 -12.20 3.46 3.35
N ASP A 141 -10.90 3.28 3.65
CA ASP A 141 -9.76 3.41 2.74
C ASP A 141 -9.72 4.78 2.03
N GLU A 142 -10.19 5.84 2.65
CA GLU A 142 -10.17 7.19 2.09
C GLU A 142 -8.73 7.52 1.61
N GLY A 143 -8.62 8.26 0.52
CA GLY A 143 -7.32 8.62 -0.07
C GLY A 143 -6.61 7.48 -0.79
N SER A 144 -7.15 6.26 -0.79
CA SER A 144 -6.54 5.11 -1.49
C SER A 144 -6.84 5.09 -2.98
N GLY A 145 -6.03 4.33 -3.74
CA GLY A 145 -6.26 4.10 -5.16
C GLY A 145 -7.60 3.44 -5.46
N ALA A 146 -8.05 2.51 -4.61
CA ALA A 146 -9.34 1.85 -4.77
C ALA A 146 -10.51 2.82 -4.60
N VAL A 147 -10.44 3.73 -3.63
CA VAL A 147 -11.47 4.76 -3.43
C VAL A 147 -11.42 5.80 -4.55
N LEU A 148 -10.25 6.26 -4.94
CA LEU A 148 -10.09 7.17 -6.09
C LEU A 148 -10.68 6.58 -7.37
N GLY A 149 -10.36 5.31 -7.67
CA GLY A 149 -10.91 4.64 -8.84
C GLY A 149 -12.41 4.40 -8.74
N LYS A 150 -12.93 4.07 -7.53
CA LYS A 150 -14.38 3.94 -7.28
C LYS A 150 -15.13 5.24 -7.59
N LEU A 151 -14.63 6.36 -7.09
CA LEU A 151 -15.24 7.67 -7.31
C LEU A 151 -15.20 8.04 -8.80
N LEU A 152 -14.03 7.94 -9.43
CA LEU A 152 -13.85 8.21 -10.85
C LEU A 152 -14.82 7.38 -11.71
N VAL A 153 -14.84 6.06 -11.51
CA VAL A 153 -15.69 5.16 -12.30
C VAL A 153 -17.17 5.46 -12.11
N ALA A 154 -17.60 5.74 -10.87
CA ALA A 154 -18.98 6.11 -10.59
C ALA A 154 -19.39 7.36 -11.37
N ASP A 155 -18.57 8.41 -11.37
CA ASP A 155 -18.84 9.65 -12.08
C ASP A 155 -18.79 9.50 -13.62
N ILE A 156 -17.86 8.67 -14.13
CA ILE A 156 -17.79 8.32 -15.56
C ILE A 156 -19.08 7.64 -16.01
N LEU A 157 -19.50 6.59 -15.30
CA LEU A 157 -20.66 5.78 -15.69
C LEU A 157 -21.98 6.54 -15.52
N LYS A 158 -22.09 7.41 -14.51
CA LYS A 158 -23.25 8.29 -14.29
C LYS A 158 -23.22 9.58 -15.14
N LYS A 159 -22.20 9.78 -15.98
CA LYS A 159 -21.99 10.97 -16.82
C LYS A 159 -21.87 12.27 -16.01
N GLN A 160 -21.43 12.20 -14.77
CA GLN A 160 -21.16 13.34 -13.89
C GLN A 160 -19.80 13.98 -14.14
N ALA A 161 -18.81 13.17 -14.51
CA ALA A 161 -17.52 13.69 -14.97
C ALA A 161 -17.66 14.49 -16.28
N PRO A 162 -16.81 15.52 -16.51
CA PRO A 162 -16.81 16.29 -17.75
C PRO A 162 -16.69 15.38 -18.99
N LYS A 163 -17.37 15.78 -20.09
CA LYS A 163 -17.36 14.97 -21.33
C LYS A 163 -15.96 14.66 -21.82
N THR A 164 -15.05 15.63 -21.78
CA THR A 164 -13.65 15.47 -22.18
C THR A 164 -12.90 14.42 -21.34
N VAL A 165 -13.20 14.34 -20.04
CA VAL A 165 -12.62 13.33 -19.14
C VAL A 165 -13.17 11.94 -19.47
N ARG A 166 -14.50 11.83 -19.70
CA ARG A 166 -15.13 10.56 -20.07
C ARG A 166 -14.60 10.03 -21.40
N ASP A 167 -14.47 10.90 -22.42
CA ASP A 167 -13.94 10.53 -23.73
C ASP A 167 -12.50 10.02 -23.64
N LYS A 168 -11.64 10.69 -22.89
CA LYS A 168 -10.27 10.24 -22.59
C LYS A 168 -10.23 8.90 -21.83
N PHE A 169 -11.14 8.72 -20.86
CA PHE A 169 -11.21 7.48 -20.07
C PHE A 169 -11.53 6.29 -20.97
N PHE A 170 -12.58 6.37 -21.81
CA PHE A 170 -12.97 5.29 -22.72
C PHE A 170 -11.99 5.10 -23.88
N ALA A 171 -11.25 6.13 -24.26
CA ALA A 171 -10.15 5.99 -25.22
C ALA A 171 -8.96 5.20 -24.65
N LYS A 172 -8.70 5.36 -23.34
CA LYS A 172 -7.62 4.66 -22.66
C LYS A 172 -7.98 3.23 -22.25
N TYR A 173 -9.21 3.03 -21.77
CA TYR A 173 -9.68 1.76 -21.23
C TYR A 173 -10.78 1.17 -22.10
N SER A 174 -10.51 0.01 -22.70
CA SER A 174 -11.46 -0.70 -23.58
C SER A 174 -12.53 -1.47 -22.80
N TYR A 175 -13.07 -0.88 -21.72
CA TYR A 175 -14.14 -1.47 -20.93
C TYR A 175 -15.49 -0.87 -21.27
N THR A 176 -16.51 -1.69 -21.42
CA THR A 176 -17.91 -1.24 -21.36
C THR A 176 -18.37 -1.04 -19.91
N SER A 177 -19.48 -0.33 -19.72
CA SER A 177 -20.10 -0.22 -18.40
C SER A 177 -20.42 -1.60 -17.77
N ALA A 178 -20.84 -2.57 -18.59
CA ALA A 178 -21.13 -3.93 -18.14
C ALA A 178 -19.87 -4.65 -17.67
N ASP A 179 -18.74 -4.51 -18.37
CA ASP A 179 -17.46 -5.11 -18.00
C ASP A 179 -16.97 -4.58 -16.65
N ILE A 180 -17.08 -3.27 -16.44
CA ILE A 180 -16.69 -2.63 -15.17
C ILE A 180 -17.56 -3.16 -14.02
N ILE A 181 -18.87 -3.23 -14.20
CA ILE A 181 -19.80 -3.74 -13.18
C ILE A 181 -19.50 -5.23 -12.89
N ASP A 182 -19.29 -6.06 -13.90
CA ASP A 182 -18.92 -7.47 -13.71
C ASP A 182 -17.61 -7.61 -12.91
N ARG A 183 -16.58 -6.80 -13.26
CA ARG A 183 -15.28 -6.79 -12.57
C ARG A 183 -15.41 -6.39 -11.11
N VAL A 184 -16.25 -5.40 -10.80
CA VAL A 184 -16.41 -4.88 -9.42
C VAL A 184 -17.24 -5.83 -8.54
N TYR A 185 -18.29 -6.47 -9.10
CA TYR A 185 -19.25 -7.22 -8.29
C TYR A 185 -19.13 -8.74 -8.38
N ARG A 186 -18.45 -9.27 -9.40
CA ARG A 186 -18.40 -10.73 -9.64
C ARG A 186 -17.01 -11.31 -9.77
N LYS A 187 -15.97 -10.48 -10.01
CA LYS A 187 -14.60 -10.98 -10.18
C LYS A 187 -13.78 -10.78 -8.90
N PRO A 188 -12.72 -11.58 -8.70
CA PRO A 188 -11.83 -11.42 -7.56
C PRO A 188 -11.08 -10.08 -7.61
N PHE A 189 -10.66 -9.59 -6.43
CA PHE A 189 -9.84 -8.40 -6.24
C PHE A 189 -10.40 -7.10 -6.84
N PRO A 190 -11.68 -6.75 -6.59
CA PRO A 190 -12.28 -5.54 -7.13
C PRO A 190 -11.55 -4.26 -6.67
N ASN A 191 -10.97 -4.26 -5.47
CA ASN A 191 -10.15 -3.15 -4.97
C ASN A 191 -8.92 -2.90 -5.84
N ARG A 192 -8.21 -3.95 -6.29
CA ARG A 192 -7.07 -3.82 -7.22
C ARG A 192 -7.52 -3.29 -8.58
N PHE A 193 -8.64 -3.80 -9.07
CA PHE A 193 -9.22 -3.34 -10.32
C PHE A 193 -9.60 -1.86 -10.26
N LEU A 194 -10.27 -1.42 -9.20
CA LEU A 194 -10.59 -0.01 -9.01
C LEU A 194 -9.32 0.85 -8.89
N ALA A 195 -8.34 0.41 -8.10
CA ALA A 195 -7.07 1.13 -7.94
C ALA A 195 -6.29 1.29 -9.26
N SER A 196 -6.49 0.39 -10.23
CA SER A 196 -5.84 0.48 -11.54
C SER A 196 -6.26 1.71 -12.35
N PHE A 197 -7.32 2.40 -11.97
CA PHE A 197 -7.76 3.65 -12.59
C PHE A 197 -7.11 4.91 -11.98
N ALA A 198 -6.45 4.81 -10.82
CA ALA A 198 -5.79 5.96 -10.19
C ALA A 198 -4.71 6.63 -11.10
N PRO A 199 -3.91 5.91 -11.90
CA PRO A 199 -2.97 6.52 -12.84
C PRO A 199 -3.64 7.47 -13.85
N PHE A 200 -4.90 7.21 -14.26
CA PHE A 200 -5.64 8.11 -15.14
C PHE A 200 -5.83 9.51 -14.51
N LEU A 201 -6.11 9.56 -13.21
CA LEU A 201 -6.23 10.83 -12.49
C LEU A 201 -4.90 11.58 -12.46
N SER A 202 -3.79 10.87 -12.24
CA SER A 202 -2.45 11.47 -12.24
C SER A 202 -2.06 12.04 -13.60
N GLU A 203 -2.38 11.33 -14.69
CA GLU A 203 -2.12 11.77 -16.06
C GLU A 203 -2.99 12.95 -16.51
N ASN A 204 -4.11 13.20 -15.83
CA ASN A 204 -5.04 14.27 -16.15
C ASN A 204 -5.19 15.26 -14.97
N ILE A 205 -4.17 15.39 -14.16
CA ILE A 205 -4.24 16.13 -12.90
C ILE A 205 -4.46 17.63 -13.10
N ASP A 206 -4.07 18.18 -14.25
CA ASP A 206 -4.28 19.56 -14.63
C ASP A 206 -5.77 19.89 -14.93
N VAL A 207 -6.61 18.84 -15.06
CA VAL A 207 -8.06 19.04 -15.20
C VAL A 207 -8.65 19.26 -13.81
N THR A 208 -9.30 20.38 -13.58
CA THR A 208 -9.88 20.76 -12.28
C THR A 208 -10.72 19.65 -11.66
N TYR A 209 -11.51 18.93 -12.44
CA TYR A 209 -12.29 17.78 -11.97
C TYR A 209 -11.41 16.69 -11.35
N CYS A 210 -10.31 16.31 -12.04
CA CYS A 210 -9.41 15.27 -11.55
C CYS A 210 -8.67 15.71 -10.28
N HIS A 211 -8.20 16.97 -10.27
CA HIS A 211 -7.56 17.57 -9.10
C HIS A 211 -8.52 17.57 -7.90
N SER A 212 -9.74 18.08 -8.06
CA SER A 212 -10.73 18.16 -6.97
C SER A 212 -11.09 16.77 -6.43
N LEU A 213 -11.28 15.77 -7.30
CA LEU A 213 -11.60 14.41 -6.88
C LEU A 213 -10.48 13.83 -5.99
N VAL A 214 -9.21 14.03 -6.37
CA VAL A 214 -8.06 13.58 -5.59
C VAL A 214 -7.95 14.36 -4.28
N TYR A 215 -8.05 15.68 -4.35
CA TYR A 215 -7.95 16.55 -3.17
C TYR A 215 -9.01 16.21 -2.13
N ASP A 216 -10.29 16.08 -2.54
CA ASP A 216 -11.38 15.76 -1.64
C ASP A 216 -11.24 14.39 -0.98
N SER A 217 -10.74 13.40 -1.74
CA SER A 217 -10.45 12.07 -1.20
C SER A 217 -9.31 12.09 -0.17
N LEU A 218 -8.23 12.83 -0.44
CA LEU A 218 -7.11 13.00 0.50
C LEU A 218 -7.54 13.81 1.73
N LYS A 219 -8.34 14.86 1.55
CA LYS A 219 -8.92 15.62 2.66
C LYS A 219 -9.81 14.75 3.53
N SER A 220 -10.63 13.88 2.93
CA SER A 220 -11.44 12.91 3.68
C SER A 220 -10.57 11.97 4.52
N PHE A 221 -9.44 11.47 3.99
CA PHE A 221 -8.47 10.69 4.76
C PHE A 221 -7.94 11.46 5.97
N ILE A 222 -7.55 12.73 5.77
CA ILE A 222 -7.03 13.58 6.84
C ILE A 222 -8.09 13.75 7.96
N GLU A 223 -9.30 14.14 7.58
CA GLU A 223 -10.36 14.45 8.55
C GLU A 223 -10.84 13.20 9.30
N ARG A 224 -10.93 12.06 8.64
CA ARG A 224 -11.48 10.83 9.24
C ARG A 224 -10.43 10.03 10.03
N ASN A 225 -9.17 10.10 9.63
CA ASN A 225 -8.10 9.30 10.23
C ASN A 225 -7.11 10.15 11.04
N LEU A 226 -6.50 11.18 10.42
CA LEU A 226 -5.36 11.87 11.05
C LEU A 226 -5.77 12.75 12.24
N ARG A 227 -6.98 13.30 12.22
CA ARG A 227 -7.51 14.13 13.33
C ARG A 227 -7.70 13.34 14.65
N GLN A 228 -7.65 12.01 14.60
CA GLN A 228 -7.79 11.17 15.78
C GLN A 228 -6.46 10.94 16.51
N TYR A 229 -5.32 11.30 15.91
CA TYR A 229 -3.99 11.13 16.50
C TYR A 229 -3.55 12.37 17.29
N PRO A 230 -2.52 12.23 18.18
CA PRO A 230 -1.97 13.34 18.92
C PRO A 230 -1.51 14.48 18.01
N ALA A 231 -1.86 15.72 18.38
CA ALA A 231 -1.48 16.91 17.60
C ALA A 231 0.02 17.21 17.70
N GLY A 232 0.54 17.92 16.70
CA GLY A 232 1.93 18.43 16.68
C GLY A 232 2.98 17.44 16.19
N LEU A 233 2.62 16.17 15.99
CA LEU A 233 3.52 15.15 15.42
C LEU A 233 3.66 15.32 13.90
N PRO A 234 4.83 14.99 13.33
CA PRO A 234 4.99 14.95 11.89
C PRO A 234 4.18 13.79 11.29
N VAL A 235 3.51 14.06 10.16
CA VAL A 235 2.74 13.07 9.41
C VAL A 235 3.56 12.63 8.20
N HIS A 236 3.90 11.37 8.15
CA HIS A 236 4.72 10.77 7.10
C HIS A 236 3.86 9.87 6.22
N PHE A 237 4.23 9.77 4.96
CA PHE A 237 3.45 8.99 3.98
C PHE A 237 4.35 8.06 3.17
N THR A 238 3.79 6.89 2.84
CA THR A 238 4.36 5.97 1.85
C THR A 238 3.28 5.43 0.93
N GLY A 239 3.70 4.87 -0.19
CA GLY A 239 2.83 4.24 -1.17
C GLY A 239 2.68 5.05 -2.47
N SER A 240 2.21 4.35 -3.51
CA SER A 240 2.13 4.92 -4.86
C SER A 240 1.19 6.13 -4.95
N VAL A 241 0.07 6.12 -4.25
CA VAL A 241 -0.87 7.26 -4.26
C VAL A 241 -0.23 8.47 -3.59
N ALA A 242 0.37 8.31 -2.40
CA ALA A 242 1.08 9.38 -1.72
C ALA A 242 2.17 10.00 -2.60
N TYR A 243 2.92 9.15 -3.31
CA TYR A 243 4.04 9.59 -4.14
C TYR A 243 3.60 10.31 -5.41
N TYR A 244 2.66 9.74 -6.18
CA TYR A 244 2.25 10.32 -7.46
C TYR A 244 1.32 11.53 -7.32
N PHE A 245 0.56 11.63 -6.22
CA PHE A 245 -0.27 12.80 -5.90
C PHE A 245 0.37 13.70 -4.83
N ARG A 246 1.69 13.67 -4.71
CA ARG A 246 2.45 14.40 -3.69
C ARG A 246 2.05 15.86 -3.58
N ALA A 247 1.98 16.58 -4.69
CA ALA A 247 1.65 18.01 -4.69
C ALA A 247 0.27 18.29 -4.06
N ILE A 248 -0.74 17.49 -4.40
CA ILE A 248 -2.09 17.62 -3.84
C ILE A 248 -2.13 17.19 -2.37
N LEU A 249 -1.36 16.17 -2.01
CA LEU A 249 -1.24 15.74 -0.62
C LEU A 249 -0.58 16.83 0.25
N GLU A 250 0.47 17.48 -0.24
CA GLU A 250 1.12 18.62 0.41
C GLU A 250 0.15 19.80 0.58
N GLU A 251 -0.65 20.10 -0.44
CA GLU A 251 -1.71 21.11 -0.40
C GLU A 251 -2.75 20.78 0.69
N ALA A 252 -3.29 19.56 0.70
CA ALA A 252 -4.31 19.11 1.64
C ALA A 252 -3.81 19.10 3.09
N ILE A 253 -2.57 18.63 3.34
CA ILE A 253 -1.93 18.62 4.66
C ILE A 253 -1.71 20.06 5.16
N THR A 254 -1.20 20.95 4.30
CA THR A 254 -0.98 22.35 4.63
C THR A 254 -2.29 23.06 4.98
N ALA A 255 -3.33 22.89 4.16
CA ALA A 255 -4.67 23.43 4.40
C ALA A 255 -5.31 22.92 5.70
N SER A 256 -4.92 21.73 6.14
CA SER A 256 -5.39 21.11 7.39
C SER A 256 -4.60 21.54 8.63
N GLY A 257 -3.53 22.34 8.47
CA GLY A 257 -2.67 22.80 9.56
C GLY A 257 -1.83 21.68 10.20
N LEU A 258 -1.64 20.56 9.52
CA LEU A 258 -0.81 19.44 9.98
C LEU A 258 0.65 19.64 9.55
N LYS A 259 1.58 19.07 10.33
CA LYS A 259 3.00 19.11 10.03
C LYS A 259 3.36 17.97 9.07
N LEU A 260 3.65 18.27 7.82
CA LEU A 260 4.13 17.28 6.86
C LEU A 260 5.53 16.77 7.23
N GLY A 261 5.70 15.46 7.18
CA GLY A 261 7.00 14.77 7.30
C GLY A 261 7.51 14.28 5.94
N LYS A 262 8.00 13.05 5.90
CA LYS A 262 8.52 12.41 4.69
C LYS A 262 7.38 11.91 3.79
N ILE A 263 7.58 11.95 2.47
CA ILE A 263 6.77 11.21 1.49
C ILE A 263 7.72 10.33 0.69
N VAL A 264 7.57 9.01 0.80
CA VAL A 264 8.41 8.04 0.08
C VAL A 264 7.54 7.08 -0.73
N ARG A 265 8.07 6.58 -1.83
CA ARG A 265 7.32 5.67 -2.69
C ARG A 265 7.20 4.27 -2.09
N GLU A 266 8.30 3.74 -1.57
CA GLU A 266 8.41 2.37 -1.07
C GLU A 266 9.19 2.39 0.26
N PRO A 267 8.59 1.89 1.35
CA PRO A 267 9.21 2.01 2.67
C PRO A 267 10.46 1.13 2.82
N ILE A 268 10.58 0.06 2.04
CA ILE A 268 11.68 -0.89 2.11
C ILE A 268 13.06 -0.24 1.90
N GLU A 269 13.13 0.86 1.14
CA GLU A 269 14.38 1.59 0.89
C GLU A 269 14.96 2.26 2.16
N LEU A 270 14.14 2.44 3.19
CA LEU A 270 14.51 3.00 4.49
C LEU A 270 14.64 1.93 5.58
N LEU A 271 14.36 0.66 5.27
CA LEU A 271 14.45 -0.47 6.20
C LEU A 271 15.78 -1.25 6.06
N VAL A 272 16.56 -0.93 5.03
CA VAL A 272 17.82 -1.62 4.69
C VAL A 272 18.99 -1.00 5.40
#